data_85c128d282b2ac24d38baae45c3b29de
#
_entry.id   85c128d282b2ac24d38baae45c3b29de
#
_cell.length_a   1.000
_cell.length_b   1.000
_cell.length_c   1.000
_cell.angle_alpha   90.00
_cell.angle_beta   90.00
_cell.angle_gamma   90.00
#
_symmetry.space_group_name_H-M   'P 1'
#
loop_
_entity.id
_entity.type
_entity.pdbx_description
1 polymer ?
#
loop_
_entity_poly.entity_id
_entity_poly.type
_entity_poly.pdbx_seq_one_letter_code
_entity_poly.pdbx_strand_id
1 'polypeptide(L)'
;LTILSINNLSKSYKHKKILDGINLTINSPGIWALVGPNGVGKTTFLNVVTNLLPATSGSIELMGRSNKDVSVFKDVSFLQDNSVLYDYLNGYDHLAFICDVQKISKERMNEVVKYVGMDSYTKRKIKDYSLGMKQHLLLAMAILNKPKLMFLDEPLNGLDPTSAILMRNILLRLVEEGTTIILSSHNLSEIDRVTKKILFLKDGKLIEEDMTKYEKIYYHFLFSNLKHAQHVLLQENVRAALTKKGLRIQLEHHTIQDLINLFYSHNINIIDIQKEVIGSEKRYEEVFNVCGETT
;
A
#
# COMPACT_ATOMS: atom_id res chain seq x y z
N LEU A 1 21.41 1.16 9.61
CA LEU A 1 20.75 2.19 10.44
C LEU A 1 19.27 1.83 10.55
N THR A 2 18.73 1.70 11.77
CA THR A 2 17.30 1.41 11.97
C THR A 2 16.47 2.62 11.52
N ILE A 3 15.52 2.38 10.63
CA ILE A 3 14.63 3.41 10.06
C ILE A 3 13.46 3.69 11.00
N LEU A 4 12.83 2.60 11.48
CA LEU A 4 11.74 2.64 12.45
C LEU A 4 11.96 1.53 13.48
N SER A 5 11.86 1.89 14.77
CA SER A 5 11.83 0.93 15.87
C SER A 5 10.67 1.25 16.80
N ILE A 6 9.81 0.28 17.03
CA ILE A 6 8.66 0.36 17.93
C ILE A 6 8.79 -0.78 18.94
N ASN A 7 8.78 -0.44 20.23
CA ASN A 7 8.92 -1.40 21.31
C ASN A 7 7.74 -1.32 22.27
N ASN A 8 6.98 -2.41 22.35
CA ASN A 8 5.86 -2.63 23.27
C ASN A 8 4.85 -1.47 23.28
N LEU A 9 4.53 -0.94 22.07
CA LEU A 9 3.66 0.21 21.92
C LEU A 9 2.22 -0.13 22.24
N SER A 10 1.61 0.62 23.16
CA SER A 10 0.19 0.52 23.47
C SER A 10 -0.49 1.88 23.45
N LYS A 11 -1.76 1.88 23.01
CA LYS A 11 -2.64 3.05 23.05
C LYS A 11 -4.03 2.66 23.51
N SER A 12 -4.51 3.32 24.55
CA SER A 12 -5.87 3.13 25.08
C SER A 12 -6.62 4.45 25.15
N TYR A 13 -7.92 4.40 24.92
CA TYR A 13 -8.87 5.49 25.17
C TYR A 13 -9.87 5.01 26.22
N LYS A 14 -9.85 5.64 27.41
CA LYS A 14 -10.67 5.22 28.55
C LYS A 14 -10.49 3.71 28.81
N HIS A 15 -11.49 2.90 28.48
CA HIS A 15 -11.48 1.46 28.72
C HIS A 15 -11.20 0.62 27.46
N LYS A 16 -11.01 1.25 26.28
CA LYS A 16 -10.77 0.54 25.03
C LYS A 16 -9.30 0.61 24.64
N LYS A 17 -8.63 -0.53 24.61
CA LYS A 17 -7.27 -0.66 24.06
C LYS A 17 -7.36 -0.74 22.55
N ILE A 18 -6.68 0.17 21.86
CA ILE A 18 -6.66 0.25 20.37
C ILE A 18 -5.37 -0.36 19.83
N LEU A 19 -4.24 -0.11 20.53
CA LEU A 19 -2.95 -0.73 20.20
C LEU A 19 -2.48 -1.47 21.46
N ASP A 20 -1.97 -2.70 21.29
CA ASP A 20 -1.66 -3.60 22.38
C ASP A 20 -0.28 -4.25 22.22
N GLY A 21 0.76 -3.64 22.79
CA GLY A 21 2.09 -4.21 22.86
C GLY A 21 2.73 -4.42 21.48
N ILE A 22 2.54 -3.48 20.55
CA ILE A 22 3.08 -3.57 19.19
C ILE A 22 4.60 -3.48 19.21
N ASN A 23 5.24 -4.41 18.50
CA ASN A 23 6.67 -4.39 18.20
C ASN A 23 6.84 -4.40 16.67
N LEU A 24 7.71 -3.52 16.16
CA LEU A 24 8.02 -3.44 14.73
C LEU A 24 9.41 -2.84 14.54
N THR A 25 10.22 -3.44 13.67
CA THR A 25 11.54 -2.91 13.32
C THR A 25 11.72 -2.92 11.81
N ILE A 26 12.00 -1.75 11.23
CA ILE A 26 12.28 -1.58 9.80
C ILE A 26 13.72 -1.09 9.64
N ASN A 27 14.54 -1.86 8.91
CA ASN A 27 15.98 -1.60 8.73
C ASN A 27 16.37 -1.30 7.28
N SER A 28 15.48 -1.52 6.32
CA SER A 28 15.77 -1.33 4.89
C SER A 28 14.69 -0.47 4.23
N PRO A 29 15.03 0.36 3.23
CA PRO A 29 14.04 1.10 2.45
C PRO A 29 13.01 0.20 1.78
N GLY A 30 11.82 0.75 1.53
CA GLY A 30 10.73 0.04 0.87
C GLY A 30 9.36 0.63 1.21
N ILE A 31 8.31 -0.03 0.73
CA ILE A 31 6.92 0.29 1.08
C ILE A 31 6.37 -0.80 1.98
N TRP A 32 5.76 -0.41 3.09
CA TRP A 32 4.96 -1.28 3.97
C TRP A 32 3.52 -0.79 3.96
N ALA A 33 2.59 -1.69 3.68
CA ALA A 33 1.17 -1.37 3.71
C ALA A 33 0.56 -1.76 5.07
N LEU A 34 0.05 -0.78 5.79
CA LEU A 34 -0.72 -0.97 7.03
C LEU A 34 -2.18 -1.27 6.65
N VAL A 35 -2.62 -2.50 6.84
CA VAL A 35 -3.89 -3.03 6.37
C VAL A 35 -4.79 -3.44 7.52
N GLY A 36 -6.08 -3.21 7.37
CA GLY A 36 -7.11 -3.65 8.31
C GLY A 36 -8.45 -2.98 8.06
N PRO A 37 -9.53 -3.48 8.62
CA PRO A 37 -10.86 -2.91 8.44
C PRO A 37 -10.95 -1.47 8.98
N ASN A 38 -12.00 -0.75 8.58
CA ASN A 38 -12.24 0.59 9.08
C ASN A 38 -12.49 0.56 10.60
N GLY A 39 -11.90 1.52 11.30
CA GLY A 39 -12.02 1.63 12.77
C GLY A 39 -11.10 0.69 13.57
N VAL A 40 -10.26 -0.13 12.94
CA VAL A 40 -9.33 -1.04 13.65
C VAL A 40 -8.17 -0.30 14.36
N GLY A 41 -7.89 0.96 13.96
CA GLY A 41 -6.85 1.78 14.59
C GLY A 41 -5.68 2.17 13.69
N LYS A 42 -5.77 2.03 12.35
CA LYS A 42 -4.69 2.40 11.42
C LYS A 42 -4.25 3.86 11.58
N THR A 43 -5.20 4.80 11.50
CA THR A 43 -4.93 6.24 11.73
C THR A 43 -4.42 6.51 13.14
N THR A 44 -4.94 5.80 14.16
CA THR A 44 -4.43 5.90 15.53
C THR A 44 -2.97 5.46 15.60
N PHE A 45 -2.61 4.35 14.96
CA PHE A 45 -1.23 3.88 14.90
C PHE A 45 -0.31 4.93 14.25
N LEU A 46 -0.68 5.45 13.08
CA LEU A 46 0.10 6.49 12.40
C LEU A 46 0.25 7.75 13.26
N ASN A 47 -0.83 8.24 13.88
CA ASN A 47 -0.79 9.42 14.74
C ASN A 47 0.07 9.21 16.00
N VAL A 48 0.09 8.00 16.57
CA VAL A 48 0.94 7.71 17.74
C VAL A 48 2.40 7.60 17.32
N VAL A 49 2.70 6.95 16.18
CA VAL A 49 4.07 6.84 15.68
C VAL A 49 4.66 8.20 15.34
N THR A 50 3.87 9.09 14.76
CA THR A 50 4.28 10.46 14.43
C THR A 50 4.16 11.46 15.59
N ASN A 51 3.84 10.99 16.81
CA ASN A 51 3.69 11.79 18.03
C ASN A 51 2.60 12.88 17.96
N LEU A 52 1.63 12.75 17.06
CA LEU A 52 0.41 13.60 17.07
C LEU A 52 -0.56 13.18 18.18
N LEU A 53 -0.49 11.92 18.59
CA LEU A 53 -1.17 11.39 19.76
C LEU A 53 -0.16 10.73 20.70
N PRO A 54 -0.22 10.99 22.02
CA PRO A 54 0.69 10.34 22.96
C PRO A 54 0.39 8.85 23.07
N ALA A 55 1.43 8.02 23.08
CA ALA A 55 1.32 6.61 23.46
C ALA A 55 0.88 6.47 24.91
N THR A 56 0.16 5.38 25.25
CA THR A 56 -0.12 5.02 26.63
C THR A 56 1.11 4.39 27.29
N SER A 57 1.83 3.55 26.53
CA SER A 57 3.11 2.95 26.94
C SER A 57 3.93 2.53 25.72
N GLY A 58 5.19 2.17 25.94
CA GLY A 58 6.14 1.79 24.92
C GLY A 58 7.01 2.93 24.43
N SER A 59 7.90 2.64 23.48
CA SER A 59 8.81 3.62 22.89
C SER A 59 8.83 3.51 21.37
N ILE A 60 9.11 4.64 20.72
CA ILE A 60 9.18 4.75 19.25
C ILE A 60 10.41 5.56 18.90
N GLU A 61 11.20 5.01 17.99
CA GLU A 61 12.34 5.69 17.39
C GLU A 61 12.17 5.78 15.87
N LEU A 62 12.37 6.96 15.33
CA LEU A 62 12.34 7.29 13.91
C LEU A 62 13.75 7.71 13.51
N MET A 63 14.35 7.02 12.54
CA MET A 63 15.74 7.30 12.11
C MET A 63 16.74 7.34 13.28
N GLY A 64 16.57 6.44 14.27
CA GLY A 64 17.43 6.35 15.46
C GLY A 64 17.23 7.46 16.50
N ARG A 65 16.17 8.25 16.39
CA ARG A 65 15.81 9.32 17.36
C ARG A 65 14.41 9.07 17.91
N SER A 66 14.17 9.46 19.16
CA SER A 66 12.84 9.39 19.73
C SER A 66 11.82 10.16 18.87
N ASN A 67 10.63 9.61 18.66
CA ASN A 67 9.54 10.30 17.95
C ASN A 67 9.06 11.59 18.65
N LYS A 68 9.48 11.81 19.90
CA LYS A 68 9.23 13.05 20.65
C LYS A 68 10.23 14.17 20.33
N ASP A 69 11.34 13.83 19.68
CA ASP A 69 12.32 14.81 19.24
C ASP A 69 11.84 15.47 17.95
N VAL A 70 11.52 16.76 18.02
CA VAL A 70 11.03 17.55 16.87
C VAL A 70 12.02 17.54 15.69
N SER A 71 13.30 17.32 15.93
CA SER A 71 14.31 17.27 14.88
C SER A 71 14.12 16.11 13.91
N VAL A 72 13.35 15.07 14.27
CA VAL A 72 13.04 13.93 13.36
C VAL A 72 12.27 14.39 12.12
N PHE A 73 11.45 15.45 12.22
CA PHE A 73 10.63 15.96 11.12
C PHE A 73 11.42 16.67 10.02
N LYS A 74 12.75 16.76 10.15
CA LYS A 74 13.64 17.08 9.02
C LYS A 74 13.77 15.92 8.03
N ASP A 75 13.69 14.69 8.52
CA ASP A 75 13.85 13.45 7.75
C ASP A 75 12.56 12.64 7.62
N VAL A 76 11.51 13.00 8.38
CA VAL A 76 10.24 12.28 8.45
C VAL A 76 9.09 13.18 8.04
N SER A 77 8.18 12.66 7.24
CA SER A 77 6.94 13.36 6.89
C SER A 77 5.70 12.50 7.15
N PHE A 78 4.58 13.18 7.36
CA PHE A 78 3.28 12.53 7.52
C PHE A 78 2.24 13.22 6.66
N LEU A 79 1.69 12.49 5.71
CA LEU A 79 0.55 12.89 4.91
C LEU A 79 -0.72 12.39 5.60
N GLN A 80 -1.48 13.35 6.13
CA GLN A 80 -2.80 13.12 6.74
C GLN A 80 -3.90 13.18 5.67
N ASP A 81 -5.13 13.11 6.12
CA ASP A 81 -6.29 13.31 5.25
C ASP A 81 -6.46 14.79 4.84
N ASN A 82 -7.48 15.05 4.01
CA ASN A 82 -7.73 16.38 3.45
C ASN A 82 -8.16 17.45 4.48
N SER A 83 -8.43 17.07 5.73
CA SER A 83 -8.88 18.00 6.80
C SER A 83 -7.83 19.03 7.19
N VAL A 84 -6.55 18.77 6.86
CA VAL A 84 -5.44 19.71 7.10
C VAL A 84 -5.38 20.84 6.08
N LEU A 85 -6.16 20.77 5.00
CA LEU A 85 -6.18 21.79 3.95
C LEU A 85 -7.23 22.85 4.23
N TYR A 86 -6.85 24.12 4.10
CA TYR A 86 -7.74 25.27 4.29
C TYR A 86 -8.38 25.67 2.98
N ASP A 87 -9.70 25.59 2.87
CA ASP A 87 -10.47 25.83 1.65
C ASP A 87 -10.32 27.24 1.07
N TYR A 88 -10.05 28.25 1.90
CA TYR A 88 -9.87 29.64 1.50
C TYR A 88 -8.45 29.97 1.01
N LEU A 89 -7.45 29.13 1.26
CA LEU A 89 -6.09 29.23 0.74
C LEU A 89 -5.98 28.55 -0.62
N ASN A 90 -4.87 28.73 -1.29
CA ASN A 90 -4.50 28.01 -2.51
C ASN A 90 -3.35 27.02 -2.26
N GLY A 91 -3.00 26.20 -3.26
CA GLY A 91 -1.93 25.23 -3.10
C GLY A 91 -0.57 25.86 -2.88
N TYR A 92 -0.32 27.02 -3.52
CA TYR A 92 0.94 27.76 -3.31
C TYR A 92 1.09 28.22 -1.87
N ASP A 93 0.04 28.74 -1.24
CA ASP A 93 0.08 29.24 0.14
C ASP A 93 0.44 28.10 1.13
N HIS A 94 -0.13 26.89 0.94
CA HIS A 94 0.20 25.72 1.76
C HIS A 94 1.68 25.30 1.61
N LEU A 95 2.18 25.25 0.37
CA LEU A 95 3.57 24.88 0.10
C LEU A 95 4.54 25.95 0.60
N ALA A 96 4.23 27.25 0.39
CA ALA A 96 5.05 28.37 0.86
C ALA A 96 5.16 28.37 2.38
N PHE A 97 4.06 28.12 3.11
CA PHE A 97 4.10 28.01 4.57
C PHE A 97 5.10 26.94 5.04
N ILE A 98 5.08 25.74 4.44
CA ILE A 98 6.03 24.68 4.81
C ILE A 98 7.46 25.07 4.45
N CYS A 99 7.66 25.67 3.26
CA CYS A 99 8.97 26.16 2.85
C CYS A 99 9.55 27.18 3.82
N ASP A 100 8.73 28.12 4.29
CA ASP A 100 9.16 29.15 5.25
C ASP A 100 9.53 28.54 6.60
N VAL A 101 8.70 27.62 7.12
CA VAL A 101 8.94 26.93 8.40
C VAL A 101 10.19 26.05 8.34
N GLN A 102 10.37 25.29 7.27
CA GLN A 102 11.48 24.35 7.12
C GLN A 102 12.70 24.93 6.40
N LYS A 103 12.66 26.22 6.00
CA LYS A 103 13.71 26.92 5.24
C LYS A 103 14.07 26.22 3.93
N ILE A 104 13.05 25.78 3.21
CA ILE A 104 13.16 25.14 1.89
C ILE A 104 13.11 26.23 0.82
N SER A 105 13.95 26.11 -0.23
CA SER A 105 14.02 27.10 -1.29
C SER A 105 12.79 27.08 -2.21
N LYS A 106 12.51 28.21 -2.87
CA LYS A 106 11.44 28.34 -3.87
C LYS A 106 11.69 27.45 -5.09
N GLU A 107 12.95 27.26 -5.44
CA GLU A 107 13.35 26.35 -6.53
C GLU A 107 12.87 24.92 -6.22
N ARG A 108 13.12 24.45 -5.00
CA ARG A 108 12.64 23.13 -4.56
C ARG A 108 11.13 23.03 -4.57
N MET A 109 10.42 24.06 -4.12
CA MET A 109 8.97 24.10 -4.19
C MET A 109 8.47 23.96 -5.64
N ASN A 110 9.08 24.72 -6.58
CA ASN A 110 8.70 24.64 -8.00
C ASN A 110 9.01 23.27 -8.62
N GLU A 111 10.13 22.64 -8.26
CA GLU A 111 10.44 21.26 -8.66
C GLU A 111 9.34 20.30 -8.21
N VAL A 112 8.93 20.39 -6.94
CA VAL A 112 7.91 19.52 -6.38
C VAL A 112 6.54 19.73 -7.05
N VAL A 113 6.17 21.00 -7.28
CA VAL A 113 4.92 21.34 -7.99
C VAL A 113 4.86 20.66 -9.36
N LYS A 114 5.96 20.72 -10.13
CA LYS A 114 6.08 20.03 -11.43
C LYS A 114 6.06 18.51 -11.27
N TYR A 115 6.79 18.01 -10.29
CA TYR A 115 6.92 16.56 -10.05
C TYR A 115 5.58 15.87 -9.77
N VAL A 116 4.69 16.55 -9.05
CA VAL A 116 3.33 16.04 -8.74
C VAL A 116 2.26 16.51 -9.75
N GLY A 117 2.65 17.24 -10.81
CA GLY A 117 1.73 17.67 -11.88
C GLY A 117 0.74 18.77 -11.47
N MET A 118 1.14 19.70 -10.61
CA MET A 118 0.27 20.76 -10.07
C MET A 118 0.42 22.11 -10.76
N ASP A 119 1.28 22.26 -11.78
CA ASP A 119 1.63 23.54 -12.40
C ASP A 119 0.40 24.38 -12.79
N SER A 120 -0.63 23.75 -13.36
CA SER A 120 -1.79 24.44 -13.94
C SER A 120 -2.79 24.94 -12.90
N TYR A 121 -2.75 24.43 -11.65
CA TYR A 121 -3.78 24.75 -10.67
C TYR A 121 -3.28 25.13 -9.27
N THR A 122 -1.98 25.19 -9.04
CA THR A 122 -1.39 25.52 -7.72
C THR A 122 -1.93 26.83 -7.13
N LYS A 123 -2.28 27.82 -7.96
CA LYS A 123 -2.81 29.12 -7.53
C LYS A 123 -4.34 29.15 -7.37
N ARG A 124 -5.07 28.07 -7.68
CA ARG A 124 -6.51 27.97 -7.45
C ARG A 124 -6.78 27.73 -5.97
N LYS A 125 -7.94 28.16 -5.49
CA LYS A 125 -8.38 27.92 -4.09
C LYS A 125 -8.64 26.43 -3.87
N ILE A 126 -8.32 25.93 -2.67
CA ILE A 126 -8.48 24.52 -2.31
C ILE A 126 -9.96 24.06 -2.37
N LYS A 127 -10.91 24.94 -2.09
CA LYS A 127 -12.34 24.63 -2.24
C LYS A 127 -12.72 24.19 -3.67
N ASP A 128 -11.95 24.62 -4.68
CA ASP A 128 -12.16 24.31 -6.09
C ASP A 128 -11.34 23.11 -6.58
N TYR A 129 -10.61 22.43 -5.67
CA TYR A 129 -9.82 21.26 -5.99
C TYR A 129 -10.70 20.00 -5.99
N SER A 130 -10.49 19.14 -7.00
CA SER A 130 -10.97 17.75 -6.93
C SER A 130 -10.25 16.97 -5.81
N LEU A 131 -10.76 15.82 -5.46
CA LEU A 131 -10.10 14.95 -4.48
C LEU A 131 -8.67 14.61 -4.92
N GLY A 132 -8.46 14.25 -6.19
CA GLY A 132 -7.13 13.98 -6.74
C GLY A 132 -6.18 15.19 -6.64
N MET A 133 -6.67 16.40 -6.95
CA MET A 133 -5.88 17.62 -6.80
C MET A 133 -5.50 17.87 -5.32
N LYS A 134 -6.39 17.60 -4.37
CA LYS A 134 -6.09 17.69 -2.93
C LYS A 134 -5.02 16.66 -2.53
N GLN A 135 -5.11 15.43 -3.03
CA GLN A 135 -4.11 14.39 -2.75
C GLN A 135 -2.73 14.73 -3.35
N HIS A 136 -2.68 15.30 -4.55
CA HIS A 136 -1.43 15.79 -5.13
C HIS A 136 -0.79 16.90 -4.27
N LEU A 137 -1.60 17.83 -3.75
CA LEU A 137 -1.10 18.87 -2.85
C LEU A 137 -0.56 18.27 -1.54
N LEU A 138 -1.29 17.35 -0.91
CA LEU A 138 -0.83 16.67 0.30
C LEU A 138 0.49 15.92 0.07
N LEU A 139 0.60 15.22 -1.07
CA LEU A 139 1.84 14.56 -1.45
C LEU A 139 2.97 15.58 -1.66
N ALA A 140 2.70 16.69 -2.37
CA ALA A 140 3.66 17.77 -2.55
C ALA A 140 4.18 18.30 -1.21
N MET A 141 3.27 18.58 -0.27
CA MET A 141 3.62 19.01 1.09
C MET A 141 4.51 17.99 1.80
N ALA A 142 4.21 16.70 1.65
CA ALA A 142 4.96 15.63 2.32
C ALA A 142 6.37 15.40 1.76
N ILE A 143 6.64 15.71 0.48
CA ILE A 143 7.94 15.45 -0.17
C ILE A 143 8.85 16.68 -0.30
N LEU A 144 8.41 17.86 0.16
CA LEU A 144 9.18 19.11 0.08
C LEU A 144 10.57 18.97 0.70
N ASN A 145 10.65 18.38 1.89
CA ASN A 145 11.90 18.24 2.67
C ASN A 145 12.75 17.01 2.27
N LYS A 146 12.40 16.29 1.20
CA LYS A 146 13.07 15.03 0.79
C LYS A 146 13.15 14.03 1.95
N PRO A 147 12.01 13.57 2.48
CA PRO A 147 12.00 12.74 3.67
C PRO A 147 12.63 11.36 3.39
N LYS A 148 13.28 10.81 4.41
CA LYS A 148 13.81 9.43 4.40
C LYS A 148 12.77 8.42 4.86
N LEU A 149 11.78 8.88 5.63
CA LEU A 149 10.66 8.07 6.11
C LEU A 149 9.35 8.86 5.95
N MET A 150 8.36 8.24 5.33
CA MET A 150 7.03 8.83 5.10
C MET A 150 5.95 7.94 5.70
N PHE A 151 4.99 8.58 6.36
CA PHE A 151 3.73 7.96 6.76
C PHE A 151 2.61 8.56 5.92
N LEU A 152 1.73 7.72 5.37
CA LEU A 152 0.65 8.15 4.48
C LEU A 152 -0.66 7.50 4.94
N ASP A 153 -1.66 8.30 5.28
CA ASP A 153 -2.97 7.79 5.68
C ASP A 153 -3.92 7.78 4.48
N GLU A 154 -4.25 6.57 3.99
CA GLU A 154 -5.15 6.30 2.86
C GLU A 154 -4.84 7.13 1.59
N PRO A 155 -3.59 7.23 1.10
CA PRO A 155 -3.18 8.16 0.05
C PRO A 155 -3.82 7.89 -1.32
N LEU A 156 -4.29 6.67 -1.56
CA LEU A 156 -4.89 6.23 -2.83
C LEU A 156 -6.43 6.19 -2.79
N ASN A 157 -7.03 6.50 -1.63
CA ASN A 157 -8.47 6.34 -1.46
C ASN A 157 -9.27 7.38 -2.24
N GLY A 158 -10.26 6.91 -3.00
CA GLY A 158 -11.20 7.76 -3.75
C GLY A 158 -10.59 8.50 -4.94
N LEU A 159 -9.37 8.16 -5.38
CA LEU A 159 -8.76 8.73 -6.56
C LEU A 159 -9.37 8.16 -7.84
N ASP A 160 -9.48 9.02 -8.87
CA ASP A 160 -9.69 8.54 -10.23
C ASP A 160 -8.48 7.72 -10.73
N PRO A 161 -8.65 6.88 -11.78
CA PRO A 161 -7.57 6.00 -12.24
C PRO A 161 -6.29 6.75 -12.63
N THR A 162 -6.40 7.94 -13.22
CA THR A 162 -5.23 8.72 -13.66
C THR A 162 -4.44 9.22 -12.46
N SER A 163 -5.12 9.82 -11.48
CA SER A 163 -4.51 10.29 -10.23
C SER A 163 -3.91 9.14 -9.41
N ALA A 164 -4.59 7.98 -9.37
CA ALA A 164 -4.07 6.80 -8.67
C ALA A 164 -2.78 6.26 -9.32
N ILE A 165 -2.71 6.20 -10.66
CA ILE A 165 -1.50 5.80 -11.39
C ILE A 165 -0.36 6.77 -11.13
N LEU A 166 -0.60 8.09 -11.20
CA LEU A 166 0.42 9.09 -10.95
C LEU A 166 0.96 8.99 -9.51
N MET A 167 0.06 8.94 -8.52
CA MET A 167 0.43 8.79 -7.11
C MET A 167 1.31 7.55 -6.90
N ARG A 168 0.89 6.40 -7.41
CA ARG A 168 1.64 5.14 -7.32
C ARG A 168 3.04 5.25 -7.91
N ASN A 169 3.15 5.81 -9.12
CA ASN A 169 4.44 5.98 -9.78
C ASN A 169 5.38 6.89 -8.98
N ILE A 170 4.84 7.93 -8.34
CA ILE A 170 5.64 8.81 -7.45
C ILE A 170 6.11 8.04 -6.22
N LEU A 171 5.23 7.27 -5.56
CA LEU A 171 5.61 6.48 -4.39
C LEU A 171 6.72 5.47 -4.71
N LEU A 172 6.63 4.77 -5.85
CA LEU A 172 7.65 3.82 -6.28
C LEU A 172 9.00 4.52 -6.53
N ARG A 173 9.01 5.67 -7.21
CA ARG A 173 10.24 6.45 -7.44
C ARG A 173 10.87 6.94 -6.15
N LEU A 174 10.07 7.42 -5.18
CA LEU A 174 10.59 7.85 -3.88
C LEU A 174 11.32 6.71 -3.16
N VAL A 175 10.83 5.47 -3.30
CA VAL A 175 11.51 4.29 -2.74
C VAL A 175 12.81 3.98 -3.48
N GLU A 176 12.82 4.08 -4.81
CA GLU A 176 14.06 3.95 -5.60
C GLU A 176 15.10 4.99 -5.21
N GLU A 177 14.67 6.19 -4.80
CA GLU A 177 15.50 7.26 -4.27
C GLU A 177 15.92 7.05 -2.80
N GLY A 178 15.48 5.94 -2.16
CA GLY A 178 15.87 5.56 -0.81
C GLY A 178 14.89 5.97 0.30
N THR A 179 13.72 6.53 -0.03
CA THR A 179 12.67 6.83 0.96
C THR A 179 11.99 5.54 1.42
N THR A 180 11.74 5.42 2.72
CA THR A 180 10.89 4.38 3.29
C THR A 180 9.47 4.91 3.43
N ILE A 181 8.47 4.12 3.05
CA ILE A 181 7.06 4.52 3.09
C ILE A 181 6.25 3.52 3.89
N ILE A 182 5.46 4.02 4.83
CA ILE A 182 4.42 3.25 5.53
C ILE A 182 3.09 3.89 5.15
N LEU A 183 2.28 3.19 4.37
CA LEU A 183 0.97 3.69 3.96
C LEU A 183 -0.16 2.85 4.54
N SER A 184 -1.21 3.49 5.02
CA SER A 184 -2.45 2.78 5.35
C SER A 184 -3.32 2.61 4.12
N SER A 185 -4.01 1.49 4.02
CA SER A 185 -5.05 1.30 3.02
C SER A 185 -6.00 0.18 3.42
N HIS A 186 -7.21 0.23 2.89
CA HIS A 186 -8.18 -0.86 2.92
C HIS A 186 -8.41 -1.46 1.52
N ASN A 187 -7.76 -0.91 0.48
CA ASN A 187 -7.85 -1.40 -0.90
C ASN A 187 -6.64 -2.29 -1.23
N LEU A 188 -6.83 -3.61 -1.09
CA LEU A 188 -5.78 -4.60 -1.31
C LEU A 188 -5.28 -4.63 -2.75
N SER A 189 -6.14 -4.40 -3.74
CA SER A 189 -5.76 -4.41 -5.15
C SER A 189 -4.79 -3.27 -5.51
N GLU A 190 -4.89 -2.12 -4.85
CA GLU A 190 -3.92 -1.03 -5.00
C GLU A 190 -2.62 -1.30 -4.24
N ILE A 191 -2.72 -1.96 -3.06
CA ILE A 191 -1.55 -2.36 -2.27
C ILE A 191 -0.68 -3.33 -3.06
N ASP A 192 -1.27 -4.36 -3.65
CA ASP A 192 -0.55 -5.39 -4.42
C ASP A 192 0.28 -4.85 -5.58
N ARG A 193 -0.08 -3.63 -6.06
CA ARG A 193 0.63 -2.92 -7.13
C ARG A 193 1.83 -2.12 -6.64
N VAL A 194 1.96 -1.85 -5.35
CA VAL A 194 3.04 -1.02 -4.80
C VAL A 194 3.97 -1.78 -3.86
N THR A 195 3.47 -2.82 -3.16
CA THR A 195 4.30 -3.58 -2.23
C THR A 195 3.77 -4.99 -1.99
N LYS A 196 4.68 -5.86 -1.53
CA LYS A 196 4.37 -7.20 -0.99
C LYS A 196 4.55 -7.28 0.53
N LYS A 197 5.02 -6.21 1.17
CA LYS A 197 5.22 -6.14 2.61
C LYS A 197 3.98 -5.56 3.27
N ILE A 198 3.27 -6.38 4.03
CA ILE A 198 1.99 -5.99 4.66
C ILE A 198 2.10 -6.09 6.18
N LEU A 199 1.56 -5.08 6.83
CA LEU A 199 1.37 -5.01 8.27
C LEU A 199 -0.14 -5.08 8.56
N PHE A 200 -0.66 -6.26 8.87
CA PHE A 200 -2.07 -6.38 9.25
C PHE A 200 -2.26 -5.92 10.68
N LEU A 201 -3.13 -4.93 10.88
CA LEU A 201 -3.52 -4.48 12.22
C LEU A 201 -4.82 -5.19 12.61
N LYS A 202 -4.72 -6.13 13.56
CA LYS A 202 -5.84 -6.92 14.08
C LYS A 202 -5.81 -6.95 15.61
N ASP A 203 -6.93 -6.67 16.25
CA ASP A 203 -7.09 -6.72 17.72
C ASP A 203 -5.98 -5.98 18.48
N GLY A 204 -5.58 -4.83 17.92
CA GLY A 204 -4.53 -3.97 18.48
C GLY A 204 -3.11 -4.45 18.25
N LYS A 205 -2.89 -5.55 17.56
CA LYS A 205 -1.55 -6.13 17.26
C LYS A 205 -1.22 -6.00 15.78
N LEU A 206 0.08 -5.94 15.46
CA LEU A 206 0.57 -6.02 14.10
C LEU A 206 1.00 -7.46 13.77
N ILE A 207 0.59 -7.92 12.60
CA ILE A 207 1.05 -9.17 11.98
C ILE A 207 1.82 -8.74 10.73
N GLU A 208 3.14 -8.95 10.74
CA GLU A 208 4.01 -8.65 9.60
C GLU A 208 4.03 -9.83 8.64
N GLU A 209 3.71 -9.59 7.37
CA GLU A 209 3.65 -10.60 6.33
C GLU A 209 4.39 -10.12 5.06
N ASP A 210 5.14 -11.04 4.47
CA ASP A 210 5.71 -10.88 3.14
C ASP A 210 4.88 -11.70 2.15
N MET A 211 4.10 -11.03 1.32
CA MET A 211 3.15 -11.65 0.40
C MET A 211 3.82 -12.47 -0.70
N THR A 212 5.12 -12.28 -0.95
CA THR A 212 5.86 -13.12 -1.90
C THR A 212 5.84 -14.60 -1.49
N LYS A 213 5.71 -14.88 -0.18
CA LYS A 213 5.63 -16.25 0.37
C LYS A 213 4.25 -16.89 0.15
N TYR A 214 3.24 -16.09 -0.11
CA TYR A 214 1.85 -16.52 -0.23
C TYR A 214 1.32 -16.43 -1.67
N GLU A 215 2.08 -15.83 -2.58
CA GLU A 215 1.67 -15.73 -3.98
C GLU A 215 1.54 -17.12 -4.59
N LYS A 216 0.31 -17.46 -4.96
CA LYS A 216 0.03 -18.62 -5.79
C LYS A 216 -0.43 -18.15 -7.15
N ILE A 217 0.28 -18.59 -8.17
CA ILE A 217 -0.06 -18.28 -9.55
C ILE A 217 -0.91 -19.40 -10.09
N TYR A 218 -2.09 -19.06 -10.54
CA TYR A 218 -2.99 -19.95 -11.25
C TYR A 218 -3.16 -19.46 -12.67
N TYR A 219 -3.41 -20.39 -13.57
CA TYR A 219 -3.81 -20.10 -14.93
C TYR A 219 -5.17 -20.68 -15.21
N HIS A 220 -6.07 -19.85 -15.70
CA HIS A 220 -7.38 -20.28 -16.18
C HIS A 220 -7.27 -20.51 -17.67
N PHE A 221 -7.45 -21.75 -18.07
CA PHE A 221 -7.48 -22.14 -19.49
C PHE A 221 -8.92 -22.36 -19.93
N LEU A 222 -9.31 -21.68 -21.00
CA LEU A 222 -10.57 -21.94 -21.69
C LEU A 222 -10.27 -22.80 -22.92
N PHE A 223 -10.98 -23.90 -23.09
CA PHE A 223 -10.77 -24.87 -24.15
C PHE A 223 -11.99 -25.01 -25.03
N SER A 224 -11.80 -25.36 -26.32
CA SER A 224 -12.87 -25.76 -27.22
C SER A 224 -13.51 -27.10 -26.79
N ASN A 225 -12.71 -28.01 -26.22
CA ASN A 225 -13.16 -29.28 -25.67
C ASN A 225 -12.64 -29.48 -24.24
N LEU A 226 -13.44 -29.00 -23.27
CA LEU A 226 -13.10 -29.00 -21.85
C LEU A 226 -12.91 -30.42 -21.28
N LYS A 227 -13.79 -31.40 -21.70
CA LYS A 227 -13.70 -32.76 -21.22
C LYS A 227 -12.42 -33.46 -21.65
N HIS A 228 -11.99 -33.25 -22.89
CA HIS A 228 -10.76 -33.83 -23.41
C HIS A 228 -9.54 -33.23 -22.68
N ALA A 229 -9.51 -31.90 -22.48
CA ALA A 229 -8.44 -31.25 -21.74
C ALA A 229 -8.33 -31.78 -20.29
N GLN A 230 -9.48 -31.94 -19.63
CA GLN A 230 -9.51 -32.48 -18.27
C GLN A 230 -9.00 -33.94 -18.21
N HIS A 231 -9.32 -34.76 -19.19
CA HIS A 231 -8.83 -36.16 -19.26
C HIS A 231 -7.31 -36.22 -19.43
N VAL A 232 -6.74 -35.40 -20.34
CA VAL A 232 -5.30 -35.33 -20.54
C VAL A 232 -4.56 -34.87 -19.28
N LEU A 233 -5.06 -33.83 -18.59
CA LEU A 233 -4.45 -33.36 -17.35
C LEU A 233 -4.45 -34.44 -16.25
N LEU A 234 -5.50 -35.24 -16.17
CA LEU A 234 -5.57 -36.37 -15.23
C LEU A 234 -4.53 -37.45 -15.56
N GLN A 235 -4.35 -37.78 -16.85
CA GLN A 235 -3.34 -38.74 -17.29
C GLN A 235 -1.91 -38.29 -16.97
N GLU A 236 -1.64 -37.00 -17.10
CA GLU A 236 -0.33 -36.40 -16.84
C GLU A 236 -0.13 -35.98 -15.38
N ASN A 237 -1.04 -36.36 -14.47
CA ASN A 237 -1.03 -36.00 -13.06
C ASN A 237 -0.95 -34.49 -12.77
N VAL A 238 -1.46 -33.68 -13.67
CA VAL A 238 -1.56 -32.22 -13.47
C VAL A 238 -2.84 -31.88 -12.73
N ARG A 239 -2.71 -31.27 -11.56
CA ARG A 239 -3.85 -30.84 -10.75
C ARG A 239 -4.58 -29.66 -11.40
N ALA A 240 -5.85 -29.84 -11.71
CA ALA A 240 -6.70 -28.81 -12.26
C ALA A 240 -8.05 -28.79 -11.55
N ALA A 241 -8.56 -27.59 -11.27
CA ALA A 241 -9.92 -27.40 -10.73
C ALA A 241 -10.84 -26.88 -11.83
N LEU A 242 -12.03 -27.47 -11.92
CA LEU A 242 -13.07 -26.99 -12.81
C LEU A 242 -13.68 -25.70 -12.26
N THR A 243 -13.79 -24.67 -13.09
CA THR A 243 -14.42 -23.40 -12.75
C THR A 243 -15.47 -23.01 -13.79
N LYS A 244 -16.28 -21.97 -13.51
CA LYS A 244 -17.24 -21.44 -14.49
C LYS A 244 -16.57 -20.93 -15.79
N LYS A 245 -15.25 -20.61 -15.73
CA LYS A 245 -14.47 -20.06 -16.84
C LYS A 245 -13.51 -21.06 -17.50
N GLY A 246 -13.59 -22.36 -17.16
CA GLY A 246 -12.69 -23.38 -17.70
C GLY A 246 -11.91 -24.15 -16.63
N LEU A 247 -10.67 -24.55 -16.91
CA LEU A 247 -9.80 -25.23 -15.94
C LEU A 247 -8.81 -24.26 -15.31
N ARG A 248 -8.77 -24.27 -13.98
CA ARG A 248 -7.81 -23.53 -13.17
C ARG A 248 -6.68 -24.45 -12.78
N ILE A 249 -5.46 -24.13 -13.20
CA ILE A 249 -4.27 -24.95 -13.01
C ILE A 249 -3.23 -24.14 -12.21
N GLN A 250 -2.66 -24.74 -11.16
CA GLN A 250 -1.51 -24.20 -10.45
C GLN A 250 -0.24 -24.79 -11.03
N LEU A 251 0.74 -23.92 -11.38
CA LEU A 251 2.04 -24.37 -11.86
C LEU A 251 2.92 -24.74 -10.65
N GLU A 252 2.94 -26.01 -10.25
CA GLU A 252 3.80 -26.48 -9.16
C GLU A 252 5.18 -26.93 -9.68
N HIS A 253 5.21 -27.73 -10.76
CA HIS A 253 6.40 -28.30 -11.35
C HIS A 253 6.50 -28.11 -12.88
N HIS A 254 5.52 -27.43 -13.47
CA HIS A 254 5.43 -27.19 -14.91
C HIS A 254 5.54 -25.71 -15.19
N THR A 255 6.08 -25.38 -16.34
CA THR A 255 5.97 -24.03 -16.88
C THR A 255 4.66 -23.88 -17.69
N ILE A 256 4.22 -22.64 -17.93
CA ILE A 256 3.08 -22.41 -18.83
C ILE A 256 3.36 -22.97 -20.24
N GLN A 257 4.62 -22.93 -20.68
CA GLN A 257 5.04 -23.48 -21.97
C GLN A 257 4.88 -25.00 -22.03
N ASP A 258 5.18 -25.69 -20.92
CA ASP A 258 4.99 -27.15 -20.85
C ASP A 258 3.52 -27.53 -21.01
N LEU A 259 2.62 -26.78 -20.35
CA LEU A 259 1.18 -27.00 -20.48
C LEU A 259 0.67 -26.68 -21.89
N ILE A 260 1.14 -25.62 -22.51
CA ILE A 260 0.78 -25.28 -23.89
C ILE A 260 1.23 -26.40 -24.83
N ASN A 261 2.48 -26.87 -24.71
CA ASN A 261 3.01 -27.97 -25.50
C ASN A 261 2.22 -29.27 -25.28
N LEU A 262 1.86 -29.58 -24.03
CA LEU A 262 1.04 -30.72 -23.68
C LEU A 262 -0.32 -30.68 -24.39
N PHE A 263 -1.03 -29.56 -24.32
CA PHE A 263 -2.32 -29.41 -24.99
C PHE A 263 -2.20 -29.47 -26.50
N TYR A 264 -1.15 -28.89 -27.08
CA TYR A 264 -0.88 -28.93 -28.50
C TYR A 264 -0.62 -30.36 -28.98
N SER A 265 0.21 -31.15 -28.28
CA SER A 265 0.53 -32.56 -28.62
C SER A 265 -0.71 -33.47 -28.59
N HIS A 266 -1.75 -33.11 -27.84
CA HIS A 266 -3.01 -33.86 -27.75
C HIS A 266 -4.13 -33.23 -28.60
N ASN A 267 -3.79 -32.32 -29.56
CA ASN A 267 -4.74 -31.63 -30.44
C ASN A 267 -5.86 -30.89 -29.66
N ILE A 268 -5.53 -30.31 -28.51
CA ILE A 268 -6.47 -29.54 -27.70
C ILE A 268 -6.30 -28.07 -28.02
N ASN A 269 -7.34 -27.42 -28.53
CA ASN A 269 -7.35 -26.00 -28.83
C ASN A 269 -7.62 -25.19 -27.58
N ILE A 270 -6.68 -24.33 -27.21
CA ILE A 270 -6.82 -23.32 -26.17
C ILE A 270 -7.50 -22.09 -26.81
N ILE A 271 -8.59 -21.62 -26.18
CA ILE A 271 -9.33 -20.43 -26.63
C ILE A 271 -8.77 -19.19 -25.93
N ASP A 272 -8.50 -19.28 -24.63
CA ASP A 272 -8.00 -18.17 -23.81
C ASP A 272 -7.16 -18.69 -22.65
N ILE A 273 -6.22 -17.86 -22.19
CA ILE A 273 -5.40 -18.11 -21.00
C ILE A 273 -5.39 -16.84 -20.17
N GLN A 274 -5.90 -16.93 -18.95
CA GLN A 274 -5.88 -15.83 -17.98
C GLN A 274 -5.01 -16.19 -16.79
N LYS A 275 -4.06 -15.30 -16.45
CA LYS A 275 -3.24 -15.43 -15.24
C LYS A 275 -3.99 -14.87 -14.05
N GLU A 276 -4.15 -15.65 -13.00
CA GLU A 276 -4.65 -15.25 -11.70
C GLU A 276 -3.52 -15.32 -10.68
N VAL A 277 -3.28 -14.24 -9.96
CA VAL A 277 -2.35 -14.20 -8.83
C VAL A 277 -3.19 -14.06 -7.56
N ILE A 278 -3.16 -15.09 -6.72
CA ILE A 278 -3.77 -14.98 -5.39
C ILE A 278 -2.74 -14.33 -4.49
N GLY A 279 -3.06 -13.11 -4.07
CA GLY A 279 -2.18 -12.26 -3.27
C GLY A 279 -2.78 -11.93 -1.90
N SER A 280 -2.76 -10.65 -1.56
CA SER A 280 -3.13 -10.12 -0.25
C SER A 280 -4.59 -10.33 0.15
N GLU A 281 -5.52 -10.42 -0.81
CA GLU A 281 -6.96 -10.56 -0.53
C GLU A 281 -7.27 -11.86 0.23
N LYS A 282 -6.79 -12.99 -0.27
CA LYS A 282 -7.00 -14.27 0.41
C LYS A 282 -6.36 -14.29 1.80
N ARG A 283 -5.15 -13.72 1.93
CA ARG A 283 -4.49 -13.64 3.23
C ARG A 283 -5.23 -12.73 4.20
N TYR A 284 -5.81 -11.64 3.69
CA TYR A 284 -6.69 -10.77 4.47
C TYR A 284 -7.92 -11.53 4.99
N GLU A 285 -8.59 -12.32 4.13
CA GLU A 285 -9.73 -13.14 4.53
C GLU A 285 -9.37 -14.12 5.66
N GLU A 286 -8.21 -14.79 5.54
CA GLU A 286 -7.70 -15.70 6.57
C GLU A 286 -7.39 -14.96 7.88
N VAL A 287 -6.70 -13.82 7.81
CA VAL A 287 -6.31 -13.04 9.00
C VAL A 287 -7.53 -12.49 9.72
N PHE A 288 -8.54 -11.98 8.98
CA PHE A 288 -9.71 -11.33 9.58
C PHE A 288 -10.92 -12.24 9.72
N ASN A 289 -10.79 -13.56 9.39
CA ASN A 289 -11.89 -14.54 9.43
C ASN A 289 -13.11 -14.07 8.62
N VAL A 290 -12.88 -13.41 7.50
CA VAL A 290 -13.94 -13.07 6.55
C VAL A 290 -14.18 -14.33 5.74
N CYS A 291 -14.98 -15.28 6.28
CA CYS A 291 -15.45 -16.42 5.51
C CYS A 291 -16.35 -15.89 4.40
N GLY A 292 -15.85 -15.92 3.17
CA GLY A 292 -16.70 -15.80 2.02
C GLY A 292 -17.67 -16.98 2.04
N GLU A 293 -18.95 -16.73 2.22
CA GLU A 293 -19.98 -17.64 1.79
C GLU A 293 -19.81 -17.78 0.28
N THR A 294 -19.04 -18.78 -0.13
CA THR A 294 -19.02 -19.23 -1.52
C THR A 294 -20.32 -19.97 -1.78
N THR A 295 -21.34 -19.23 -2.22
CA THR A 295 -22.50 -19.79 -2.92
C THR A 295 -22.16 -20.04 -4.39
#